data_9953fe2c6e6b525d8c30acfcbb0699b0
#
_entry.id   9953fe2c6e6b525d8c30acfcbb0699b0
#
_cell.length_a   1.000
_cell.length_b   1.000
_cell.length_c   1.000
_cell.angle_alpha   90.00
_cell.angle_beta   90.00
_cell.angle_gamma   90.00
#
_symmetry.space_group_name_H-M   'P 1'
#
loop_
_entity.id
_entity.type
_entity.pdbx_description
1 polymer ?
#
loop_
_entity_poly.entity_id
_entity_poly.type
_entity_poly.pdbx_seq_one_letter_code
_entity_poly.pdbx_strand_id
1 'polypeptide(L)'
;MTAKIADIRKSYVDGQFVTGEGSPLAVENPATEEIIAETETLSLGQMEQAVLAARRAFDDGGWSGLRREERVEKVLALGEYLTGRAEELGATLVAEAGSTQSMLSAQVQMPLSHIRQACDLYMRLPETEPSMRPYDELFLGGRVTASIMRYEPIGVVTAIGAYNFPIQTVIWKFVPALLTGSTVILRPSPLTPIATLMLGEAADAVGLPPGVLNVVVEGGTDGGELLTSHQAVDCVSFTGSTTVGKAIMAQAAPTLKRVILELGGKSVQLYLPDAVERAPMGCAGVFAAHSGQACVAPTRMLVPEDRKAEVVEKAAGVAGMLKVGDPTDPSTMLGPLISAAQRERNERYVAAAVDAGATVVAGGKRPEGLDRGYYFEPTVLDVPDNSNPAAQDEIFGPVICVLGYRDLDHAVEIANDSVYGLAGQVHGNDLATAVGIAERIQAGAVSVNGGTGGAYASSGGYKQSGLGRERGIEGFRSLQQVKHLSVGNPA
;
A
#
# COMPACT_ATOMS: atom_id res chain seq x y z
N MET A 1 -11.95 -0.78 29.37
CA MET A 1 -11.00 0.37 29.32
C MET A 1 -10.72 0.61 27.86
N THR A 2 -10.95 1.82 27.35
CA THR A 2 -10.52 2.19 26.01
C THR A 2 -8.98 2.18 25.98
N ALA A 3 -8.38 1.44 25.05
CA ALA A 3 -6.93 1.41 24.91
C ALA A 3 -6.42 2.84 24.64
N LYS A 4 -5.29 3.20 25.27
CA LYS A 4 -4.68 4.51 25.12
C LYS A 4 -3.91 4.57 23.79
N ILE A 5 -3.94 5.70 23.09
CA ILE A 5 -3.10 5.93 21.91
C ILE A 5 -1.63 5.95 22.30
N ALA A 6 -0.75 5.58 21.38
CA ALA A 6 0.68 5.57 21.59
C ALA A 6 1.19 6.98 21.95
N ASP A 7 2.07 7.05 22.94
CA ASP A 7 2.66 8.31 23.44
C ASP A 7 4.09 8.49 22.92
N ILE A 8 4.27 8.39 21.60
CA ILE A 8 5.53 8.62 20.92
C ILE A 8 5.41 9.83 20.00
N ARG A 9 6.40 10.72 20.04
CA ARG A 9 6.39 12.00 19.32
C ARG A 9 7.69 12.29 18.58
N LYS A 10 8.72 11.48 18.80
CA LYS A 10 10.07 11.71 18.31
C LYS A 10 10.43 10.73 17.20
N SER A 11 11.14 11.22 16.22
CA SER A 11 11.81 10.41 15.21
C SER A 11 12.89 9.54 15.85
N TYR A 12 13.16 8.37 15.24
CA TYR A 12 14.21 7.45 15.65
C TYR A 12 15.30 7.42 14.57
N VAL A 13 16.49 7.90 14.91
CA VAL A 13 17.60 8.05 13.96
C VAL A 13 18.89 7.55 14.63
N ASP A 14 19.65 6.72 13.91
CA ASP A 14 20.95 6.21 14.33
C ASP A 14 20.93 5.56 15.73
N GLY A 15 19.87 4.81 16.03
CA GLY A 15 19.70 4.13 17.31
C GLY A 15 19.21 5.02 18.46
N GLN A 16 18.72 6.23 18.20
CA GLN A 16 18.29 7.18 19.22
C GLN A 16 16.99 7.90 18.86
N PHE A 17 16.20 8.25 19.89
CA PHE A 17 15.07 9.17 19.74
C PHE A 17 15.58 10.61 19.71
N VAL A 18 15.32 11.28 18.59
CA VAL A 18 15.88 12.59 18.29
C VAL A 18 14.83 13.68 18.52
N THR A 19 15.20 14.73 19.24
CA THR A 19 14.41 15.96 19.32
C THR A 19 14.45 16.67 17.98
N GLY A 20 13.26 16.90 17.39
CA GLY A 20 13.15 17.56 16.10
C GLY A 20 13.44 19.06 16.16
N GLU A 21 14.08 19.57 15.11
CA GLU A 21 14.40 21.00 14.93
C GLU A 21 13.46 21.69 13.94
N GLY A 22 12.54 20.93 13.33
CA GLY A 22 11.52 21.47 12.43
C GLY A 22 10.30 21.97 13.17
N SER A 23 9.33 22.52 12.42
CA SER A 23 8.06 22.96 12.98
C SER A 23 7.25 21.78 13.50
N PRO A 24 6.62 21.86 14.68
CA PRO A 24 5.74 20.80 15.18
C PRO A 24 4.65 20.47 14.17
N LEU A 25 4.34 19.18 14.06
CA LEU A 25 3.27 18.65 13.21
C LEU A 25 2.08 18.29 14.10
N ALA A 26 0.97 19.00 13.95
CA ALA A 26 -0.29 18.65 14.59
C ALA A 26 -0.91 17.42 13.91
N VAL A 27 -1.24 16.40 14.70
CA VAL A 27 -1.95 15.20 14.26
C VAL A 27 -3.41 15.35 14.67
N GLU A 28 -4.29 15.32 13.69
CA GLU A 28 -5.72 15.53 13.88
C GLU A 28 -6.48 14.22 13.87
N ASN A 29 -7.50 14.10 14.71
CA ASN A 29 -8.48 13.01 14.63
C ASN A 29 -9.53 13.37 13.56
N PRO A 30 -9.60 12.63 12.45
CA PRO A 30 -10.52 12.95 11.35
C PRO A 30 -12.00 12.76 11.70
N ALA A 31 -12.30 12.07 12.81
CA ALA A 31 -13.67 11.88 13.29
C ALA A 31 -14.18 13.07 14.12
N THR A 32 -13.27 13.77 14.81
CA THR A 32 -13.64 14.85 15.76
C THR A 32 -13.04 16.19 15.39
N GLU A 33 -12.13 16.25 14.42
CA GLU A 33 -11.36 17.45 14.05
C GLU A 33 -10.56 18.04 15.25
N GLU A 34 -10.21 17.19 16.22
CA GLU A 34 -9.41 17.57 17.37
C GLU A 34 -7.94 17.18 17.17
N ILE A 35 -7.05 18.05 17.61
CA ILE A 35 -5.62 17.71 17.65
C ILE A 35 -5.39 16.73 18.80
N ILE A 36 -4.96 15.52 18.46
CA ILE A 36 -4.71 14.43 19.41
C ILE A 36 -3.25 14.37 19.85
N ALA A 37 -2.36 14.95 19.07
CA ALA A 37 -0.94 14.99 19.35
C ALA A 37 -0.24 16.08 18.54
N GLU A 38 0.92 16.50 19.03
CA GLU A 38 1.91 17.24 18.25
C GLU A 38 3.18 16.38 18.18
N THR A 39 3.64 16.07 16.96
CA THR A 39 4.89 15.36 16.75
C THR A 39 6.02 16.34 16.42
N GLU A 40 7.21 16.04 16.93
CA GLU A 40 8.41 16.79 16.59
C GLU A 40 8.87 16.40 15.18
N THR A 41 9.07 17.37 14.29
CA THR A 41 9.55 17.11 12.93
C THR A 41 11.04 17.36 12.82
N LEU A 42 11.71 16.63 11.93
CA LEU A 42 13.11 16.80 11.66
C LEU A 42 13.35 17.99 10.71
N SER A 43 14.46 18.71 10.93
CA SER A 43 15.02 19.63 9.94
C SER A 43 15.61 18.86 8.75
N LEU A 44 15.85 19.54 7.61
CA LEU A 44 16.54 18.91 6.47
C LEU A 44 17.94 18.39 6.84
N GLY A 45 18.67 19.09 7.71
CA GLY A 45 19.96 18.63 8.20
C GLY A 45 19.86 17.34 9.01
N GLN A 46 18.83 17.20 9.85
CA GLN A 46 18.56 15.95 10.58
C GLN A 46 18.10 14.81 9.66
N MET A 47 17.32 15.12 8.62
CA MET A 47 16.94 14.16 7.59
C MET A 47 18.16 13.63 6.83
N GLU A 48 19.10 14.51 6.47
CA GLU A 48 20.38 14.13 5.86
C GLU A 48 21.23 13.25 6.80
N GLN A 49 21.28 13.56 8.11
CA GLN A 49 21.95 12.69 9.08
C GLN A 49 21.34 11.28 9.12
N ALA A 50 20.03 11.13 9.01
CA ALA A 50 19.39 9.82 8.91
C ALA A 50 19.84 9.04 7.67
N VAL A 51 19.98 9.71 6.52
CA VAL A 51 20.50 9.10 5.28
C VAL A 51 21.95 8.64 5.48
N LEU A 52 22.80 9.50 6.05
CA LEU A 52 24.20 9.18 6.29
C LEU A 52 24.38 8.07 7.33
N ALA A 53 23.52 8.01 8.35
CA ALA A 53 23.50 6.92 9.33
C ALA A 53 23.15 5.58 8.66
N ALA A 54 22.10 5.56 7.82
CA ALA A 54 21.73 4.37 7.06
C ALA A 54 22.85 3.92 6.12
N ARG A 55 23.54 4.88 5.47
CA ARG A 55 24.67 4.57 4.57
C ARG A 55 25.85 3.96 5.35
N ARG A 56 26.28 4.57 6.46
CA ARG A 56 27.33 4.01 7.32
C ARG A 56 26.98 2.59 7.78
N ALA A 57 25.76 2.38 8.31
CA ALA A 57 25.32 1.08 8.81
C ALA A 57 25.35 -0.01 7.73
N PHE A 58 25.07 0.36 6.47
CA PHE A 58 25.16 -0.56 5.33
C PHE A 58 26.63 -0.85 4.96
N ASP A 59 27.45 0.20 4.80
CA ASP A 59 28.85 0.09 4.33
C ASP A 59 29.74 -0.61 5.36
N ASP A 60 29.50 -0.39 6.65
CA ASP A 60 30.24 -1.06 7.75
C ASP A 60 29.97 -2.58 7.78
N GLY A 61 28.93 -3.05 7.10
CA GLY A 61 28.61 -4.47 6.94
C GLY A 61 28.08 -5.16 8.21
N GLY A 62 27.85 -4.43 9.29
CA GLY A 62 27.40 -5.00 10.55
C GLY A 62 26.01 -5.63 10.47
N TRP A 63 25.13 -5.15 9.58
CA TRP A 63 23.82 -5.72 9.31
C TRP A 63 23.82 -6.60 8.06
N SER A 64 24.33 -6.07 6.94
CA SER A 64 24.35 -6.79 5.64
C SER A 64 25.20 -8.06 5.69
N GLY A 65 26.23 -8.09 6.54
CA GLY A 65 27.12 -9.23 6.76
C GLY A 65 26.59 -10.28 7.74
N LEU A 66 25.51 -10.04 8.47
CA LEU A 66 24.86 -11.05 9.32
C LEU A 66 24.36 -12.23 8.48
N ARG A 67 24.36 -13.41 9.07
CA ARG A 67 23.67 -14.57 8.47
C ARG A 67 22.17 -14.27 8.36
N ARG A 68 21.53 -14.86 7.39
CA ARG A 68 20.09 -14.65 7.16
C ARG A 68 19.22 -14.99 8.37
N GLU A 69 19.59 -16.03 9.12
CA GLU A 69 18.91 -16.48 10.33
C GLU A 69 18.92 -15.40 11.41
N GLU A 70 20.05 -14.72 11.57
CA GLU A 70 20.23 -13.65 12.56
C GLU A 70 19.39 -12.42 12.22
N ARG A 71 19.31 -12.06 10.94
CA ARG A 71 18.40 -10.98 10.49
C ARG A 71 16.94 -11.36 10.70
N VAL A 72 16.56 -12.59 10.36
CA VAL A 72 15.20 -13.12 10.56
C VAL A 72 14.81 -13.11 12.04
N GLU A 73 15.70 -13.55 12.95
CA GLU A 73 15.47 -13.51 14.40
C GLU A 73 15.13 -12.09 14.88
N LYS A 74 15.93 -11.09 14.47
CA LYS A 74 15.70 -9.68 14.83
C LYS A 74 14.39 -9.14 14.28
N VAL A 75 14.06 -9.45 13.02
CA VAL A 75 12.80 -9.00 12.38
C VAL A 75 11.58 -9.68 13.00
N LEU A 76 11.67 -10.96 13.38
CA LEU A 76 10.62 -11.65 14.13
C LEU A 76 10.41 -11.02 15.50
N ALA A 77 11.49 -10.72 16.25
CA ALA A 77 11.40 -10.08 17.55
C ALA A 77 10.74 -8.70 17.47
N LEU A 78 11.02 -7.92 16.40
CA LEU A 78 10.33 -6.66 16.12
C LEU A 78 8.82 -6.87 15.92
N GLY A 79 8.44 -7.90 15.14
CA GLY A 79 7.04 -8.25 14.93
C GLY A 79 6.34 -8.71 16.22
N GLU A 80 7.03 -9.43 17.10
CA GLU A 80 6.52 -9.87 18.41
C GLU A 80 6.32 -8.68 19.36
N TYR A 81 7.26 -7.74 19.39
CA TYR A 81 7.13 -6.50 20.17
C TYR A 81 5.87 -5.72 19.76
N LEU A 82 5.67 -5.52 18.45
CA LEU A 82 4.48 -4.82 17.93
C LEU A 82 3.19 -5.60 18.21
N THR A 83 3.23 -6.92 18.12
CA THR A 83 2.07 -7.77 18.44
C THR A 83 1.67 -7.65 19.91
N GLY A 84 2.65 -7.51 20.80
CA GLY A 84 2.39 -7.26 22.24
C GLY A 84 1.73 -5.89 22.49
N ARG A 85 1.79 -4.98 21.54
CA ARG A 85 1.17 -3.63 21.62
C ARG A 85 0.04 -3.43 20.59
N ALA A 86 -0.54 -4.52 20.08
CA ALA A 86 -1.56 -4.46 19.02
C ALA A 86 -2.81 -3.65 19.42
N GLU A 87 -3.23 -3.66 20.68
CA GLU A 87 -4.37 -2.85 21.16
C GLU A 87 -4.05 -1.35 21.12
N GLU A 88 -2.86 -0.95 21.56
CA GLU A 88 -2.42 0.45 21.53
C GLU A 88 -2.24 0.93 20.07
N LEU A 89 -1.68 0.08 19.22
CA LEU A 89 -1.56 0.36 17.78
C LEU A 89 -2.96 0.53 17.15
N GLY A 90 -3.91 -0.33 17.49
CA GLY A 90 -5.29 -0.22 17.03
C GLY A 90 -5.97 1.06 17.48
N ALA A 91 -5.85 1.42 18.77
CA ALA A 91 -6.39 2.67 19.29
C ALA A 91 -5.78 3.91 18.60
N THR A 92 -4.48 3.84 18.32
CA THR A 92 -3.77 4.90 17.58
C THR A 92 -4.32 5.06 16.16
N LEU A 93 -4.51 3.95 15.42
CA LEU A 93 -5.07 3.98 14.06
C LEU A 93 -6.53 4.44 14.01
N VAL A 94 -7.33 4.12 15.03
CA VAL A 94 -8.68 4.68 15.17
C VAL A 94 -8.62 6.19 15.32
N ALA A 95 -7.70 6.69 16.12
CA ALA A 95 -7.60 8.12 16.44
C ALA A 95 -6.97 8.95 15.31
N GLU A 96 -5.85 8.49 14.69
CA GLU A 96 -5.14 9.30 13.69
C GLU A 96 -5.59 9.03 12.24
N ALA A 97 -6.10 7.82 11.95
CA ALA A 97 -6.52 7.46 10.59
C ALA A 97 -8.04 7.34 10.43
N GLY A 98 -8.82 7.44 11.51
CA GLY A 98 -10.27 7.22 11.47
C GLY A 98 -10.67 5.78 11.15
N SER A 99 -9.79 4.81 11.39
CA SER A 99 -10.07 3.39 11.14
C SER A 99 -11.18 2.88 12.03
N THR A 100 -12.21 2.26 11.47
CA THR A 100 -13.30 1.67 12.28
C THR A 100 -12.83 0.42 13.04
N GLN A 101 -13.53 0.07 14.11
CA GLN A 101 -13.25 -1.16 14.87
C GLN A 101 -13.29 -2.42 13.97
N SER A 102 -14.19 -2.46 13.00
CA SER A 102 -14.31 -3.55 12.02
C SER A 102 -13.07 -3.68 11.11
N MET A 103 -12.32 -2.60 10.92
CA MET A 103 -11.11 -2.57 10.08
C MET A 103 -9.83 -2.96 10.83
N LEU A 104 -9.82 -3.06 12.16
CA LEU A 104 -8.60 -3.32 12.93
C LEU A 104 -7.95 -4.66 12.59
N SER A 105 -8.73 -5.66 12.17
CA SER A 105 -8.13 -6.90 11.68
C SER A 105 -7.26 -6.67 10.44
N ALA A 106 -7.72 -5.87 9.49
CA ALA A 106 -6.99 -5.52 8.27
C ALA A 106 -5.87 -4.49 8.53
N GLN A 107 -6.05 -3.59 9.49
CA GLN A 107 -5.11 -2.51 9.79
C GLN A 107 -3.99 -2.92 10.76
N VAL A 108 -4.20 -3.91 11.61
CA VAL A 108 -3.25 -4.34 12.65
C VAL A 108 -2.87 -5.81 12.50
N GLN A 109 -3.82 -6.75 12.66
CA GLN A 109 -3.47 -8.18 12.74
C GLN A 109 -2.87 -8.69 11.44
N MET A 110 -3.46 -8.33 10.30
CA MET A 110 -2.97 -8.78 8.99
C MET A 110 -1.55 -8.23 8.70
N PRO A 111 -1.24 -6.93 8.83
CA PRO A 111 0.11 -6.42 8.64
C PRO A 111 1.15 -7.06 9.57
N LEU A 112 0.83 -7.25 10.85
CA LEU A 112 1.75 -7.90 11.79
C LEU A 112 2.00 -9.38 11.42
N SER A 113 0.97 -10.09 10.94
CA SER A 113 1.14 -11.46 10.44
C SER A 113 2.05 -11.53 9.20
N HIS A 114 2.05 -10.48 8.37
CA HIS A 114 2.91 -10.40 7.19
C HIS A 114 4.41 -10.39 7.53
N ILE A 115 4.80 -9.88 8.71
CA ILE A 115 6.20 -9.91 9.17
C ILE A 115 6.67 -11.38 9.26
N ARG A 116 5.93 -12.24 9.96
CA ARG A 116 6.25 -13.67 10.08
C ARG A 116 6.23 -14.37 8.72
N GLN A 117 5.22 -14.08 7.89
CA GLN A 117 5.10 -14.66 6.55
C GLN A 117 6.28 -14.25 5.64
N ALA A 118 6.73 -13.00 5.73
CA ALA A 118 7.90 -12.53 4.98
C ALA A 118 9.18 -13.24 5.44
N CYS A 119 9.37 -13.43 6.75
CA CYS A 119 10.50 -14.17 7.31
C CYS A 119 10.48 -15.63 6.83
N ASP A 120 9.34 -16.29 6.87
CA ASP A 120 9.19 -17.68 6.42
C ASP A 120 9.47 -17.82 4.92
N LEU A 121 8.94 -16.93 4.10
CA LEU A 121 9.24 -16.93 2.66
C LEU A 121 10.71 -16.66 2.39
N TYR A 122 11.33 -15.66 3.05
CA TYR A 122 12.72 -15.32 2.87
C TYR A 122 13.65 -16.49 3.17
N MET A 123 13.37 -17.28 4.23
CA MET A 123 14.14 -18.46 4.58
C MET A 123 14.10 -19.56 3.53
N ARG A 124 13.09 -19.57 2.66
CA ARG A 124 12.95 -20.53 1.54
C ARG A 124 13.61 -20.06 0.25
N LEU A 125 13.92 -18.76 0.14
CA LEU A 125 14.54 -18.23 -1.07
C LEU A 125 16.04 -18.59 -1.12
N PRO A 126 16.57 -18.97 -2.28
CA PRO A 126 17.99 -19.19 -2.43
C PRO A 126 18.74 -17.84 -2.44
N GLU A 127 19.89 -17.79 -1.78
CA GLU A 127 20.83 -16.68 -1.88
C GLU A 127 21.69 -16.76 -3.14
N THR A 128 21.86 -17.97 -3.65
CA THR A 128 22.58 -18.25 -4.89
C THR A 128 21.82 -19.27 -5.71
N GLU A 129 21.83 -19.10 -7.02
CA GLU A 129 21.25 -20.04 -7.96
C GLU A 129 22.28 -20.39 -9.05
N PRO A 130 22.35 -21.66 -9.51
CA PRO A 130 23.15 -21.98 -10.68
C PRO A 130 22.54 -21.28 -11.89
N SER A 131 23.36 -20.62 -12.69
CA SER A 131 22.94 -20.11 -13.98
C SER A 131 22.85 -21.28 -14.97
N MET A 132 21.69 -21.43 -15.60
CA MET A 132 21.51 -22.42 -16.66
C MET A 132 22.36 -22.05 -17.87
N ARG A 133 23.05 -23.05 -18.44
CA ARG A 133 23.82 -22.88 -19.67
C ARG A 133 23.31 -23.83 -20.73
N PRO A 134 23.35 -23.45 -22.02
CA PRO A 134 23.17 -24.37 -23.11
C PRO A 134 24.24 -25.48 -23.04
N TYR A 135 23.86 -26.69 -23.45
CA TYR A 135 24.74 -27.88 -23.35
C TYR A 135 26.06 -27.73 -24.12
N ASP A 136 26.04 -27.05 -25.25
CA ASP A 136 27.20 -26.76 -26.11
C ASP A 136 28.17 -25.74 -25.48
N GLU A 137 27.72 -24.89 -24.55
CA GLU A 137 28.60 -23.97 -23.82
C GLU A 137 29.35 -24.62 -22.63
N LEU A 138 28.95 -25.83 -22.19
CA LEU A 138 29.61 -26.55 -21.10
C LEU A 138 31.05 -26.97 -21.44
N PHE A 139 31.43 -27.04 -22.73
CA PHE A 139 32.69 -27.57 -23.21
C PHE A 139 33.54 -26.60 -24.02
N LEU A 140 33.35 -25.28 -23.87
CA LEU A 140 34.19 -24.28 -24.52
C LEU A 140 35.67 -24.48 -24.19
N GLY A 141 36.44 -25.02 -25.15
CA GLY A 141 37.88 -25.22 -25.06
C GLY A 141 38.33 -26.24 -24.02
N GLY A 142 37.52 -27.26 -23.69
CA GLY A 142 37.88 -28.32 -22.74
C GLY A 142 37.96 -27.90 -21.28
N ARG A 143 37.45 -26.74 -20.93
CA ARG A 143 37.44 -26.21 -19.54
C ARG A 143 36.08 -26.38 -18.90
N VAL A 144 36.04 -26.93 -17.69
CA VAL A 144 34.83 -26.92 -16.84
C VAL A 144 34.67 -25.55 -16.24
N THR A 145 33.53 -24.89 -16.47
CA THR A 145 33.21 -23.60 -15.88
C THR A 145 31.89 -23.70 -15.11
N ALA A 146 31.83 -23.05 -13.97
CA ALA A 146 30.59 -22.85 -13.20
C ALA A 146 30.08 -21.43 -13.37
N SER A 147 28.76 -21.27 -13.36
CA SER A 147 28.09 -19.97 -13.40
C SER A 147 27.06 -19.92 -12.29
N ILE A 148 27.17 -18.91 -11.45
CA ILE A 148 26.35 -18.74 -10.24
C ILE A 148 25.77 -17.33 -10.26
N MET A 149 24.47 -17.21 -10.07
CA MET A 149 23.80 -15.95 -9.74
C MET A 149 23.70 -15.80 -8.22
N ARG A 150 24.18 -14.69 -7.70
CA ARG A 150 24.09 -14.33 -6.30
C ARG A 150 23.17 -13.13 -6.13
N TYR A 151 22.31 -13.18 -5.12
CA TYR A 151 21.37 -12.11 -4.78
C TYR A 151 21.91 -11.35 -3.56
N GLU A 152 22.27 -10.09 -3.78
CA GLU A 152 22.87 -9.21 -2.77
C GLU A 152 21.88 -8.09 -2.38
N PRO A 153 21.94 -7.51 -1.17
CA PRO A 153 21.09 -6.39 -0.78
C PRO A 153 21.25 -5.22 -1.74
N ILE A 154 20.15 -4.46 -1.95
CA ILE A 154 20.19 -3.28 -2.83
C ILE A 154 21.01 -2.13 -2.24
N GLY A 155 21.06 -1.98 -0.92
CA GLY A 155 21.75 -0.90 -0.23
C GLY A 155 20.85 -0.14 0.75
N VAL A 156 20.85 1.18 0.68
CA VAL A 156 20.02 2.08 1.47
C VAL A 156 18.67 2.25 0.80
N VAL A 157 17.58 1.95 1.51
CA VAL A 157 16.20 2.02 1.03
C VAL A 157 15.46 3.15 1.73
N THR A 158 14.96 4.11 0.98
CA THR A 158 13.93 5.03 1.46
C THR A 158 12.56 4.39 1.28
N ALA A 159 11.82 4.19 2.38
CA ALA A 159 10.49 3.61 2.42
C ALA A 159 9.47 4.67 2.83
N ILE A 160 8.58 5.04 1.93
CA ILE A 160 7.57 6.09 2.14
C ILE A 160 6.19 5.47 2.17
N GLY A 161 5.51 5.57 3.32
CA GLY A 161 4.18 5.02 3.57
C GLY A 161 3.04 5.97 3.24
N ALA A 162 1.84 5.41 3.07
CA ALA A 162 0.60 6.13 2.85
C ALA A 162 -0.27 6.17 4.12
N TYR A 163 -1.18 7.13 4.19
CA TYR A 163 -2.00 7.37 5.38
C TYR A 163 -3.13 6.35 5.59
N ASN A 164 -3.60 5.72 4.52
CA ASN A 164 -4.81 4.90 4.55
C ASN A 164 -4.62 3.53 5.22
N PHE A 165 -3.44 2.93 5.07
CA PHE A 165 -3.00 1.70 5.75
C PHE A 165 -1.58 1.91 6.27
N PRO A 166 -1.37 2.77 7.31
CA PRO A 166 -0.05 3.27 7.68
C PRO A 166 0.95 2.16 7.99
N ILE A 167 0.52 1.14 8.75
CA ILE A 167 1.38 0.02 9.15
C ILE A 167 1.58 -0.98 8.01
N GLN A 168 0.54 -1.28 7.25
CA GLN A 168 0.63 -2.23 6.15
C GLN A 168 1.58 -1.75 5.05
N THR A 169 1.42 -0.49 4.61
CA THR A 169 2.21 0.08 3.53
C THR A 169 3.69 0.18 3.87
N VAL A 170 4.04 0.38 5.15
CA VAL A 170 5.45 0.44 5.56
C VAL A 170 6.04 -0.96 5.81
N ILE A 171 5.28 -1.91 6.39
CA ILE A 171 5.74 -3.29 6.61
C ILE A 171 6.14 -3.95 5.29
N TRP A 172 5.38 -3.76 4.23
CA TRP A 172 5.68 -4.35 2.93
C TRP A 172 6.97 -3.81 2.29
N LYS A 173 7.49 -2.68 2.77
CA LYS A 173 8.71 -2.04 2.29
C LYS A 173 9.91 -2.37 3.19
N PHE A 174 9.82 -2.05 4.49
CA PHE A 174 10.99 -2.13 5.34
C PHE A 174 11.34 -3.57 5.77
N VAL A 175 10.34 -4.44 5.97
CA VAL A 175 10.60 -5.82 6.39
C VAL A 175 11.41 -6.60 5.35
N PRO A 176 11.00 -6.67 4.06
CA PRO A 176 11.82 -7.36 3.07
C PRO A 176 13.17 -6.66 2.83
N ALA A 177 13.27 -5.32 2.97
CA ALA A 177 14.54 -4.61 2.88
C ALA A 177 15.51 -5.04 4.01
N LEU A 178 15.05 -5.06 5.27
CA LEU A 178 15.86 -5.55 6.39
C LEU A 178 16.26 -7.02 6.21
N LEU A 179 15.33 -7.89 5.83
CA LEU A 179 15.60 -9.31 5.63
C LEU A 179 16.69 -9.53 4.57
N THR A 180 16.66 -8.77 3.47
CA THR A 180 17.68 -8.87 2.42
C THR A 180 19.05 -8.31 2.83
N GLY A 181 19.13 -7.60 3.96
CA GLY A 181 20.38 -7.00 4.48
C GLY A 181 20.55 -5.52 4.13
N SER A 182 19.54 -4.89 3.56
CA SER A 182 19.50 -3.43 3.32
C SER A 182 19.25 -2.67 4.61
N THR A 183 19.60 -1.37 4.64
CA THR A 183 19.22 -0.43 5.69
C THR A 183 18.06 0.45 5.22
N VAL A 184 17.28 0.99 6.17
CA VAL A 184 16.02 1.64 5.83
C VAL A 184 15.89 3.01 6.48
N ILE A 185 15.41 3.97 5.70
CA ILE A 185 14.87 5.25 6.16
C ILE A 185 13.38 5.22 5.90
N LEU A 186 12.59 5.16 6.96
CA LEU A 186 11.14 5.04 6.93
C LEU A 186 10.50 6.39 7.17
N ARG A 187 9.73 6.88 6.20
CA ARG A 187 8.97 8.13 6.28
C ARG A 187 7.47 7.82 6.23
N PRO A 188 6.75 7.99 7.35
CA PRO A 188 5.29 7.91 7.36
C PRO A 188 4.64 9.05 6.59
N SER A 189 3.34 8.91 6.32
CA SER A 189 2.51 10.05 5.97
C SER A 189 2.44 11.04 7.15
N PRO A 190 2.51 12.36 6.90
CA PRO A 190 2.33 13.36 7.96
C PRO A 190 0.94 13.35 8.58
N LEU A 191 -0.05 12.74 7.92
CA LEU A 191 -1.42 12.62 8.44
C LEU A 191 -1.55 11.50 9.49
N THR A 192 -0.67 10.49 9.46
CA THR A 192 -0.73 9.32 10.34
C THR A 192 0.68 8.88 10.78
N PRO A 193 1.43 9.75 11.48
CA PRO A 193 2.82 9.44 11.83
C PRO A 193 2.96 8.57 13.09
N ILE A 194 1.99 8.62 14.04
CA ILE A 194 2.16 8.07 15.39
C ILE A 194 2.29 6.55 15.35
N ALA A 195 1.42 5.86 14.64
CA ALA A 195 1.47 4.41 14.51
C ALA A 195 2.82 3.95 13.92
N THR A 196 3.36 4.69 12.95
CA THR A 196 4.65 4.35 12.33
C THR A 196 5.84 4.66 13.25
N LEU A 197 5.75 5.68 14.10
CA LEU A 197 6.78 5.99 15.09
C LEU A 197 6.98 4.83 16.10
N MET A 198 5.94 4.02 16.38
CA MET A 198 6.08 2.81 17.20
C MET A 198 7.09 1.80 16.64
N LEU A 199 7.40 1.86 15.35
CA LEU A 199 8.46 1.03 14.73
C LEU A 199 9.87 1.44 15.22
N GLY A 200 10.07 2.71 15.54
CA GLY A 200 11.31 3.17 16.20
C GLY A 200 11.46 2.59 17.60
N GLU A 201 10.37 2.54 18.39
CA GLU A 201 10.37 1.90 19.71
C GLU A 201 10.64 0.39 19.59
N ALA A 202 10.05 -0.26 18.59
CA ALA A 202 10.30 -1.68 18.33
C ALA A 202 11.76 -1.94 17.95
N ALA A 203 12.36 -1.09 17.11
CA ALA A 203 13.76 -1.19 16.71
C ALA A 203 14.72 -1.05 17.93
N ASP A 204 14.46 -0.07 18.80
CA ASP A 204 15.21 0.15 20.02
C ASP A 204 15.09 -1.05 20.99
N ALA A 205 13.86 -1.49 21.25
CA ALA A 205 13.56 -2.58 22.18
C ALA A 205 14.21 -3.91 21.80
N VAL A 206 14.33 -4.21 20.49
CA VAL A 206 14.97 -5.46 20.01
C VAL A 206 16.47 -5.28 19.75
N GLY A 207 17.00 -4.10 19.98
CA GLY A 207 18.41 -3.78 19.78
C GLY A 207 18.82 -3.95 18.31
N LEU A 208 18.11 -3.33 17.37
CA LEU A 208 18.63 -3.20 16.01
C LEU A 208 19.89 -2.31 16.04
N PRO A 209 20.92 -2.65 15.27
CA PRO A 209 22.11 -1.80 15.23
C PRO A 209 21.77 -0.36 14.77
N PRO A 210 22.46 0.66 15.32
CA PRO A 210 22.29 2.05 14.90
C PRO A 210 22.33 2.22 13.38
N GLY A 211 21.43 3.03 12.82
CA GLY A 211 21.35 3.30 11.38
C GLY A 211 20.65 2.23 10.54
N VAL A 212 20.43 1.01 11.04
CA VAL A 212 19.76 -0.08 10.27
C VAL A 212 18.31 0.27 9.96
N LEU A 213 17.57 0.81 10.92
CA LEU A 213 16.24 1.37 10.72
C LEU A 213 16.20 2.79 11.29
N ASN A 214 15.78 3.74 10.47
CA ASN A 214 15.55 5.13 10.86
C ASN A 214 14.10 5.46 10.57
N VAL A 215 13.37 6.03 11.52
CA VAL A 215 11.96 6.47 11.36
C VAL A 215 11.93 7.97 11.48
N VAL A 216 11.61 8.66 10.38
CA VAL A 216 11.76 10.11 10.26
C VAL A 216 10.43 10.77 9.95
N VAL A 217 10.07 11.81 10.70
CA VAL A 217 8.84 12.59 10.51
C VAL A 217 9.18 14.00 10.06
N GLU A 218 8.49 14.45 9.02
CA GLU A 218 8.51 15.85 8.57
C GLU A 218 7.08 16.37 8.34
N GLY A 219 6.89 17.67 8.40
CA GLY A 219 5.60 18.32 8.15
C GLY A 219 5.40 18.75 6.69
N GLY A 220 6.42 18.68 5.85
CA GLY A 220 6.42 19.16 4.47
C GLY A 220 6.72 18.11 3.42
N THR A 221 7.30 18.55 2.29
CA THR A 221 7.72 17.70 1.17
C THR A 221 9.22 17.73 0.93
N ASP A 222 9.94 18.72 1.46
CA ASP A 222 11.35 18.97 1.15
C ASP A 222 12.25 17.82 1.64
N GLY A 223 11.96 17.26 2.81
CA GLY A 223 12.64 16.07 3.32
C GLY A 223 12.34 14.84 2.46
N GLY A 224 11.10 14.70 1.97
CA GLY A 224 10.74 13.67 1.00
C GLY A 224 11.53 13.79 -0.30
N GLU A 225 11.71 15.00 -0.82
CA GLU A 225 12.54 15.28 -2.02
C GLU A 225 14.01 14.98 -1.75
N LEU A 226 14.52 15.36 -0.58
CA LEU A 226 15.89 15.00 -0.15
C LEU A 226 16.06 13.48 -0.16
N LEU A 227 15.16 12.74 0.50
CA LEU A 227 15.25 11.29 0.59
C LEU A 227 15.18 10.58 -0.77
N THR A 228 14.42 11.11 -1.72
CA THR A 228 14.25 10.52 -3.05
C THR A 228 15.34 10.90 -4.04
N SER A 229 16.03 12.03 -3.84
CA SER A 229 17.10 12.52 -4.72
C SER A 229 18.51 12.24 -4.20
N HIS A 230 18.70 12.01 -2.88
CA HIS A 230 20.02 11.92 -2.24
C HIS A 230 20.89 10.80 -2.80
N GLN A 231 22.16 11.09 -3.12
CA GLN A 231 23.09 10.15 -3.79
C GLN A 231 23.42 8.89 -2.96
N ALA A 232 23.32 8.96 -1.63
CA ALA A 232 23.58 7.82 -0.74
C ALA A 232 22.38 6.88 -0.57
N VAL A 233 21.26 7.14 -1.23
CA VAL A 233 20.08 6.26 -1.29
C VAL A 233 20.14 5.45 -2.58
N ASP A 234 19.97 4.13 -2.49
CA ASP A 234 20.04 3.20 -3.62
C ASP A 234 18.67 2.82 -4.17
N CYS A 235 17.64 2.86 -3.31
CA CYS A 235 16.28 2.49 -3.69
C CYS A 235 15.25 3.37 -3.00
N VAL A 236 14.19 3.73 -3.73
CA VAL A 236 13.00 4.39 -3.20
C VAL A 236 11.80 3.46 -3.36
N SER A 237 11.15 3.11 -2.26
CA SER A 237 9.88 2.37 -2.26
C SER A 237 8.79 3.28 -1.72
N PHE A 238 7.77 3.58 -2.54
CA PHE A 238 6.73 4.56 -2.27
C PHE A 238 5.33 3.98 -2.49
N THR A 239 4.42 4.29 -1.58
CA THR A 239 2.97 4.11 -1.77
C THR A 239 2.28 5.46 -1.66
N GLY A 240 1.49 5.82 -2.68
CA GLY A 240 0.73 7.07 -2.71
C GLY A 240 0.15 7.43 -4.06
N SER A 241 -0.02 8.73 -4.34
CA SER A 241 -0.63 9.18 -5.59
C SER A 241 0.29 9.00 -6.81
N THR A 242 -0.32 8.74 -7.96
CA THR A 242 0.39 8.65 -9.25
C THR A 242 1.18 9.90 -9.57
N THR A 243 0.67 11.09 -9.22
CA THR A 243 1.38 12.36 -9.42
C THR A 243 2.69 12.43 -8.65
N VAL A 244 2.67 12.04 -7.36
CA VAL A 244 3.87 11.99 -6.53
C VAL A 244 4.83 10.90 -7.01
N GLY A 245 4.32 9.72 -7.42
CA GLY A 245 5.15 8.66 -7.98
C GLY A 245 5.93 9.10 -9.24
N LYS A 246 5.30 9.88 -10.12
CA LYS A 246 5.98 10.49 -11.30
C LYS A 246 7.07 11.47 -10.88
N ALA A 247 6.83 12.31 -9.87
CA ALA A 247 7.83 13.23 -9.33
C ALA A 247 9.03 12.46 -8.74
N ILE A 248 8.79 11.41 -7.97
CA ILE A 248 9.83 10.54 -7.41
C ILE A 248 10.70 9.90 -8.51
N MET A 249 10.10 9.43 -9.60
CA MET A 249 10.86 8.90 -10.74
C MET A 249 11.81 9.95 -11.32
N ALA A 250 11.36 11.18 -11.47
CA ALA A 250 12.19 12.29 -11.95
C ALA A 250 13.33 12.62 -10.98
N GLN A 251 13.05 12.66 -9.67
CA GLN A 251 14.01 12.93 -8.61
C GLN A 251 15.07 11.81 -8.48
N ALA A 252 14.68 10.56 -8.72
CA ALA A 252 15.58 9.41 -8.66
C ALA A 252 16.49 9.24 -9.87
N ALA A 253 16.10 9.79 -11.03
CA ALA A 253 16.77 9.60 -12.30
C ALA A 253 18.26 10.05 -12.32
N PRO A 254 18.67 11.19 -11.73
CA PRO A 254 20.06 11.64 -11.76
C PRO A 254 21.08 10.66 -11.15
N THR A 255 20.66 9.79 -10.26
CA THR A 255 21.52 8.79 -9.60
C THR A 255 21.16 7.34 -9.98
N LEU A 256 20.24 7.15 -10.92
CA LEU A 256 19.78 5.82 -11.38
C LEU A 256 19.30 4.92 -10.24
N LYS A 257 18.67 5.49 -9.21
CA LYS A 257 18.12 4.72 -8.09
C LYS A 257 17.06 3.74 -8.59
N ARG A 258 16.98 2.59 -7.96
CA ARG A 258 15.81 1.73 -8.14
C ARG A 258 14.58 2.40 -7.54
N VAL A 259 13.45 2.29 -8.23
CA VAL A 259 12.18 2.85 -7.77
C VAL A 259 11.12 1.74 -7.77
N ILE A 260 10.45 1.56 -6.63
CA ILE A 260 9.31 0.65 -6.45
C ILE A 260 8.12 1.54 -6.10
N LEU A 261 7.08 1.51 -6.91
CA LEU A 261 5.92 2.39 -6.79
C LEU A 261 4.64 1.58 -6.69
N GLU A 262 3.89 1.82 -5.63
CA GLU A 262 2.51 1.37 -5.43
C GLU A 262 1.61 2.61 -5.46
N LEU A 263 0.88 2.79 -6.55
CA LEU A 263 0.18 4.03 -6.85
C LEU A 263 -1.33 3.83 -6.89
N GLY A 264 -2.06 4.81 -7.41
CA GLY A 264 -3.49 4.81 -7.49
C GLY A 264 -4.07 3.69 -8.36
N GLY A 265 -5.35 3.43 -8.18
CA GLY A 265 -6.10 2.44 -8.92
C GLY A 265 -7.52 2.89 -9.26
N LYS A 266 -8.08 2.32 -10.32
CA LYS A 266 -9.49 2.41 -10.67
C LYS A 266 -10.01 1.01 -10.98
N SER A 267 -9.90 0.16 -9.97
CA SER A 267 -10.14 -1.27 -10.10
C SER A 267 -11.59 -1.57 -10.46
N VAL A 268 -11.78 -2.68 -11.16
CA VAL A 268 -13.08 -3.14 -11.63
C VAL A 268 -13.57 -4.31 -10.79
N GLN A 269 -14.88 -4.39 -10.55
CA GLN A 269 -15.61 -5.60 -10.19
C GLN A 269 -16.58 -5.94 -11.31
N LEU A 270 -16.32 -7.02 -12.01
CA LEU A 270 -17.08 -7.47 -13.17
C LEU A 270 -17.95 -8.67 -12.77
N TYR A 271 -19.24 -8.54 -12.97
CA TYR A 271 -20.23 -9.58 -12.70
C TYR A 271 -20.71 -10.19 -14.00
N LEU A 272 -20.47 -11.50 -14.18
CA LEU A 272 -21.03 -12.26 -15.30
C LEU A 272 -22.56 -12.35 -15.18
N PRO A 273 -23.28 -12.60 -16.29
CA PRO A 273 -24.75 -12.66 -16.26
C PRO A 273 -25.29 -13.66 -15.24
N ASP A 274 -24.59 -14.77 -15.01
CA ASP A 274 -24.96 -15.82 -14.06
C ASP A 274 -24.66 -15.50 -12.58
N ALA A 275 -23.98 -14.37 -12.29
CA ALA A 275 -23.59 -13.94 -10.96
C ALA A 275 -24.03 -12.50 -10.62
N VAL A 276 -24.77 -11.84 -11.48
CA VAL A 276 -25.18 -10.44 -11.37
C VAL A 276 -25.95 -10.14 -10.08
N GLU A 277 -26.66 -11.11 -9.53
CA GLU A 277 -27.39 -10.98 -8.27
C GLU A 277 -26.48 -10.67 -7.05
N ARG A 278 -25.17 -10.94 -7.16
CA ARG A 278 -24.18 -10.62 -6.12
C ARG A 278 -23.70 -9.18 -6.19
N ALA A 279 -23.89 -8.50 -7.33
CA ALA A 279 -23.34 -7.18 -7.59
C ALA A 279 -23.72 -6.13 -6.53
N PRO A 280 -25.01 -6.02 -6.10
CA PRO A 280 -25.37 -5.02 -5.10
C PRO A 280 -24.57 -5.12 -3.81
N MET A 281 -24.31 -6.33 -3.31
CA MET A 281 -23.52 -6.54 -2.09
C MET A 281 -22.03 -6.24 -2.28
N GLY A 282 -21.52 -6.24 -3.51
CA GLY A 282 -20.14 -5.85 -3.82
C GLY A 282 -19.83 -4.40 -3.44
N CYS A 283 -20.84 -3.52 -3.41
CA CYS A 283 -20.70 -2.14 -2.92
C CYS A 283 -20.28 -2.08 -1.47
N ALA A 284 -20.85 -2.93 -0.62
CA ALA A 284 -20.57 -2.92 0.82
C ALA A 284 -19.09 -3.13 1.12
N GLY A 285 -18.41 -4.04 0.38
CA GLY A 285 -16.98 -4.28 0.52
C GLY A 285 -16.12 -3.06 0.17
N VAL A 286 -16.52 -2.29 -0.85
CA VAL A 286 -15.83 -1.05 -1.23
C VAL A 286 -16.01 0.00 -0.14
N PHE A 287 -17.23 0.21 0.32
CA PHE A 287 -17.54 1.23 1.29
C PHE A 287 -16.93 0.96 2.67
N ALA A 288 -17.04 -0.30 3.15
CA ALA A 288 -16.49 -0.71 4.44
C ALA A 288 -14.95 -0.75 4.46
N ALA A 289 -14.28 -0.87 3.31
CA ALA A 289 -12.83 -0.83 3.23
C ALA A 289 -12.30 0.60 3.49
N HIS A 290 -12.22 0.96 4.75
CA HIS A 290 -11.71 2.27 5.22
C HIS A 290 -12.39 3.46 4.52
N SER A 291 -13.73 3.41 4.42
CA SER A 291 -14.54 4.42 3.71
C SER A 291 -14.11 4.63 2.26
N GLY A 292 -13.77 3.55 1.55
CA GLY A 292 -13.32 3.58 0.16
C GLY A 292 -11.90 4.12 -0.05
N GLN A 293 -11.14 4.42 1.01
CA GLN A 293 -9.76 4.90 0.93
C GLN A 293 -8.76 3.76 0.76
N ALA A 294 -8.99 2.91 -0.23
CA ALA A 294 -8.13 1.78 -0.56
C ALA A 294 -7.77 1.78 -2.05
N CYS A 295 -6.48 1.76 -2.37
CA CYS A 295 -5.98 1.81 -3.75
C CYS A 295 -6.49 0.64 -4.62
N VAL A 296 -6.71 -0.54 -4.02
CA VAL A 296 -7.24 -1.73 -4.69
C VAL A 296 -8.77 -1.77 -4.76
N ALA A 297 -9.49 -0.79 -4.16
CA ALA A 297 -10.94 -0.80 -4.11
C ALA A 297 -11.56 -0.87 -5.52
N PRO A 298 -12.41 -1.88 -5.80
CA PRO A 298 -13.02 -2.04 -7.12
C PRO A 298 -14.22 -1.10 -7.28
N THR A 299 -13.96 0.18 -7.47
CA THR A 299 -14.94 1.26 -7.52
C THR A 299 -15.68 1.39 -8.84
N ARG A 300 -15.32 0.62 -9.89
CA ARG A 300 -16.10 0.45 -11.10
C ARG A 300 -16.82 -0.91 -11.06
N MET A 301 -18.15 -0.89 -10.98
CA MET A 301 -18.98 -2.10 -11.04
C MET A 301 -19.50 -2.28 -12.44
N LEU A 302 -19.13 -3.37 -13.11
CA LEU A 302 -19.57 -3.72 -14.46
C LEU A 302 -20.60 -4.84 -14.40
N VAL A 303 -21.78 -4.60 -14.98
CA VAL A 303 -22.91 -5.53 -15.00
C VAL A 303 -23.53 -5.59 -16.41
N PRO A 304 -24.26 -6.65 -16.79
CA PRO A 304 -25.02 -6.67 -18.04
C PRO A 304 -25.91 -5.43 -18.15
N GLU A 305 -25.95 -4.80 -19.33
CA GLU A 305 -26.70 -3.56 -19.58
C GLU A 305 -28.18 -3.68 -19.23
N ASP A 306 -28.82 -4.80 -19.60
CA ASP A 306 -30.22 -5.09 -19.33
C ASP A 306 -30.56 -5.30 -17.84
N ARG A 307 -29.54 -5.50 -17.00
CA ARG A 307 -29.67 -5.68 -15.54
C ARG A 307 -29.20 -4.46 -14.75
N LYS A 308 -28.63 -3.45 -15.41
CA LYS A 308 -27.98 -2.29 -14.76
C LYS A 308 -28.94 -1.54 -13.85
N ALA A 309 -30.12 -1.21 -14.31
CA ALA A 309 -31.11 -0.44 -13.55
C ALA A 309 -31.50 -1.14 -12.22
N GLU A 310 -31.74 -2.46 -12.28
CA GLU A 310 -32.02 -3.26 -11.09
C GLU A 310 -30.87 -3.30 -10.11
N VAL A 311 -29.63 -3.46 -10.61
CA VAL A 311 -28.43 -3.47 -9.77
C VAL A 311 -28.21 -2.12 -9.11
N VAL A 312 -28.39 -1.03 -9.82
CA VAL A 312 -28.28 0.34 -9.31
C VAL A 312 -29.25 0.59 -8.16
N GLU A 313 -30.51 0.21 -8.32
CA GLU A 313 -31.56 0.34 -7.27
C GLU A 313 -31.18 -0.46 -6.01
N LYS A 314 -30.80 -1.73 -6.19
CA LYS A 314 -30.41 -2.61 -5.08
C LYS A 314 -29.13 -2.14 -4.39
N ALA A 315 -28.16 -1.63 -5.15
CA ALA A 315 -26.91 -1.09 -4.62
C ALA A 315 -27.16 0.17 -3.76
N ALA A 316 -28.09 1.03 -4.18
CA ALA A 316 -28.54 2.16 -3.38
C ALA A 316 -29.17 1.71 -2.05
N GLY A 317 -29.98 0.65 -2.07
CA GLY A 317 -30.52 0.03 -0.86
C GLY A 317 -29.43 -0.48 0.09
N VAL A 318 -28.38 -1.12 -0.45
CA VAL A 318 -27.22 -1.57 0.35
C VAL A 318 -26.47 -0.37 0.95
N ALA A 319 -26.21 0.68 0.18
CA ALA A 319 -25.57 1.89 0.67
C ALA A 319 -26.33 2.50 1.86
N GLY A 320 -27.69 2.57 1.77
CA GLY A 320 -28.53 3.10 2.83
C GLY A 320 -28.57 2.27 4.13
N MET A 321 -28.13 1.01 4.10
CA MET A 321 -28.05 0.15 5.29
C MET A 321 -26.74 0.29 6.06
N LEU A 322 -25.71 0.90 5.49
CA LEU A 322 -24.39 0.99 6.11
C LEU A 322 -24.30 2.17 7.05
N LYS A 323 -24.00 1.90 8.31
CA LYS A 323 -23.83 2.94 9.32
C LYS A 323 -22.55 3.73 9.10
N VAL A 324 -22.70 5.04 8.87
CA VAL A 324 -21.61 6.02 8.90
C VAL A 324 -21.57 6.65 10.31
N GLY A 325 -20.38 6.78 10.90
CA GLY A 325 -20.30 7.40 12.23
C GLY A 325 -18.96 7.26 12.93
N ASP A 326 -18.99 7.40 14.24
CA ASP A 326 -17.83 7.32 15.13
C ASP A 326 -17.08 5.99 14.91
N PRO A 327 -15.78 6.02 14.56
CA PRO A 327 -14.99 4.82 14.34
C PRO A 327 -14.76 3.98 15.60
N THR A 328 -15.00 4.54 16.79
CA THR A 328 -14.92 3.81 18.07
C THR A 328 -16.15 2.93 18.35
N ASP A 329 -17.28 3.19 17.68
CA ASP A 329 -18.48 2.39 17.81
C ASP A 329 -18.35 1.09 16.97
N PRO A 330 -18.43 -0.11 17.59
CA PRO A 330 -18.29 -1.38 16.88
C PRO A 330 -19.32 -1.63 15.76
N SER A 331 -20.46 -0.92 15.79
CA SER A 331 -21.50 -1.01 14.77
C SER A 331 -21.25 -0.10 13.55
N THR A 332 -20.27 0.80 13.62
CA THR A 332 -19.90 1.68 12.52
C THR A 332 -19.19 0.90 11.43
N MET A 333 -19.70 1.02 10.20
CA MET A 333 -19.11 0.40 9.01
C MET A 333 -18.20 1.37 8.25
N LEU A 334 -18.60 2.65 8.18
CA LEU A 334 -17.83 3.71 7.53
C LEU A 334 -17.42 4.76 8.58
N GLY A 335 -16.12 4.92 8.77
CA GLY A 335 -15.55 6.04 9.51
C GLY A 335 -15.43 7.31 8.64
N PRO A 336 -14.68 8.33 9.12
CA PRO A 336 -14.41 9.54 8.35
C PRO A 336 -13.44 9.28 7.19
N LEU A 337 -13.40 10.20 6.23
CA LEU A 337 -12.26 10.41 5.36
C LEU A 337 -11.13 11.06 6.16
N ILE A 338 -9.90 10.97 5.68
CA ILE A 338 -8.73 11.40 6.44
C ILE A 338 -8.65 12.91 6.71
N SER A 339 -9.26 13.73 5.87
CA SER A 339 -9.14 15.20 5.95
C SER A 339 -10.28 15.91 5.25
N ALA A 340 -10.45 17.21 5.55
CA ALA A 340 -11.34 18.11 4.82
C ALA A 340 -11.07 18.10 3.30
N ALA A 341 -9.80 18.18 2.92
CA ALA A 341 -9.39 18.17 1.51
C ALA A 341 -9.82 16.89 0.77
N GLN A 342 -9.78 15.73 1.46
CA GLN A 342 -10.24 14.46 0.88
C GLN A 342 -11.76 14.41 0.77
N ARG A 343 -12.51 14.93 1.73
CA ARG A 343 -13.98 15.06 1.63
C ARG A 343 -14.37 15.97 0.47
N GLU A 344 -13.80 17.16 0.38
CA GLU A 344 -14.04 18.11 -0.72
C GLU A 344 -13.67 17.52 -2.08
N ARG A 345 -12.61 16.69 -2.14
CA ARG A 345 -12.26 15.95 -3.35
C ARG A 345 -13.39 15.02 -3.78
N ASN A 346 -14.00 14.28 -2.84
CA ASN A 346 -15.14 13.42 -3.14
C ASN A 346 -16.35 14.22 -3.64
N GLU A 347 -16.67 15.34 -2.98
CA GLU A 347 -17.74 16.24 -3.38
C GLU A 347 -17.54 16.77 -4.81
N ARG A 348 -16.32 17.23 -5.13
CA ARG A 348 -15.97 17.71 -6.49
C ARG A 348 -16.11 16.62 -7.56
N TYR A 349 -15.68 15.38 -7.26
CA TYR A 349 -15.80 14.28 -8.23
C TYR A 349 -17.24 13.85 -8.46
N VAL A 350 -18.08 13.84 -7.42
CA VAL A 350 -19.51 13.59 -7.55
C VAL A 350 -20.17 14.68 -8.41
N ALA A 351 -19.87 15.95 -8.17
CA ALA A 351 -20.36 17.05 -8.98
C ALA A 351 -19.93 16.93 -10.45
N ALA A 352 -18.64 16.69 -10.71
CA ALA A 352 -18.11 16.50 -12.06
C ALA A 352 -18.73 15.28 -12.77
N ALA A 353 -19.01 14.21 -12.04
CA ALA A 353 -19.72 13.06 -12.60
C ALA A 353 -21.13 13.40 -13.04
N VAL A 354 -21.87 14.18 -12.24
CA VAL A 354 -23.24 14.64 -12.56
C VAL A 354 -23.21 15.57 -13.76
N ASP A 355 -22.27 16.52 -13.81
CA ASP A 355 -22.10 17.43 -14.97
C ASP A 355 -21.80 16.65 -16.27
N ALA A 356 -21.15 15.47 -16.13
CA ALA A 356 -20.88 14.53 -17.23
C ALA A 356 -22.00 13.48 -17.44
N GLY A 357 -23.19 13.71 -16.90
CA GLY A 357 -24.40 12.91 -17.16
C GLY A 357 -24.64 11.73 -16.20
N ALA A 358 -23.88 11.62 -15.09
CA ALA A 358 -24.17 10.61 -14.09
C ALA A 358 -25.37 11.00 -13.22
N THR A 359 -26.06 9.99 -12.68
CA THR A 359 -27.11 10.16 -11.67
C THR A 359 -26.60 9.69 -10.31
N VAL A 360 -26.72 10.54 -9.28
CA VAL A 360 -26.50 10.13 -7.89
C VAL A 360 -27.74 9.38 -7.41
N VAL A 361 -27.61 8.09 -7.17
CA VAL A 361 -28.74 7.23 -6.74
C VAL A 361 -28.79 7.09 -5.23
N ALA A 362 -27.62 7.17 -4.57
CA ALA A 362 -27.49 7.21 -3.12
C ALA A 362 -26.29 8.05 -2.71
N GLY A 363 -26.35 8.68 -1.55
CA GLY A 363 -25.25 9.43 -0.97
C GLY A 363 -24.92 10.73 -1.69
N GLY A 364 -23.63 10.96 -1.94
CA GLY A 364 -23.11 12.14 -2.64
C GLY A 364 -22.90 13.36 -1.78
N LYS A 365 -23.08 13.26 -0.49
CA LYS A 365 -23.06 14.40 0.44
C LYS A 365 -22.53 14.00 1.83
N ARG A 366 -22.36 14.98 2.70
CA ARG A 366 -22.11 14.76 4.12
C ARG A 366 -23.37 14.17 4.78
N PRO A 367 -23.22 13.16 5.69
CA PRO A 367 -24.36 12.62 6.44
C PRO A 367 -25.02 13.67 7.33
N GLU A 368 -26.36 13.63 7.42
CA GLU A 368 -27.11 14.48 8.35
C GLU A 368 -26.79 14.13 9.82
N GLY A 369 -26.65 15.13 10.67
CA GLY A 369 -26.34 14.96 12.09
C GLY A 369 -24.86 14.64 12.41
N LEU A 370 -23.98 14.58 11.41
CA LEU A 370 -22.54 14.48 11.60
C LEU A 370 -21.86 15.78 11.14
N ASP A 371 -22.11 16.87 11.89
CA ASP A 371 -21.64 18.23 11.54
C ASP A 371 -20.14 18.42 11.78
N ARG A 372 -19.50 17.52 12.56
CA ARG A 372 -18.08 17.48 12.86
C ARG A 372 -17.48 16.17 12.35
N GLY A 373 -16.20 16.18 11.96
CA GLY A 373 -15.50 15.07 11.31
C GLY A 373 -15.67 15.08 9.80
N TYR A 374 -14.80 14.37 9.09
CA TYR A 374 -14.74 14.38 7.62
C TYR A 374 -15.59 13.27 6.99
N TYR A 375 -16.79 13.08 7.49
CA TYR A 375 -17.70 12.04 7.03
C TYR A 375 -18.26 12.31 5.63
N PHE A 376 -18.46 11.24 4.87
CA PHE A 376 -19.08 11.27 3.55
C PHE A 376 -19.97 10.02 3.38
N GLU A 377 -21.16 10.18 2.82
CA GLU A 377 -22.09 9.08 2.63
C GLU A 377 -21.58 8.06 1.60
N PRO A 378 -21.86 6.74 1.80
CA PRO A 378 -21.64 5.75 0.77
C PRO A 378 -22.44 6.12 -0.47
N THR A 379 -21.76 6.27 -1.60
CA THR A 379 -22.30 6.92 -2.80
C THR A 379 -22.35 5.95 -3.97
N VAL A 380 -23.51 5.81 -4.58
CA VAL A 380 -23.75 5.03 -5.80
C VAL A 380 -24.04 5.99 -6.94
N LEU A 381 -23.21 5.93 -7.98
CA LEU A 381 -23.40 6.67 -9.23
C LEU A 381 -23.83 5.72 -10.35
N ASP A 382 -24.95 6.01 -10.96
CA ASP A 382 -25.30 5.46 -12.27
C ASP A 382 -24.63 6.32 -13.33
N VAL A 383 -23.62 5.78 -14.02
CA VAL A 383 -22.86 6.52 -15.03
C VAL A 383 -23.19 6.06 -16.45
N PRO A 384 -23.26 7.00 -17.42
CA PRO A 384 -23.68 6.64 -18.78
C PRO A 384 -22.69 5.71 -19.48
N ASP A 385 -21.40 5.96 -19.30
CA ASP A 385 -20.32 5.17 -19.88
C ASP A 385 -18.99 5.37 -19.14
N ASN A 386 -17.94 4.68 -19.60
CA ASN A 386 -16.62 4.69 -18.95
C ASN A 386 -15.83 6.00 -19.13
N SER A 387 -16.26 6.92 -19.99
CA SER A 387 -15.62 8.23 -20.17
C SER A 387 -15.93 9.22 -19.04
N ASN A 388 -16.93 8.90 -18.20
CA ASN A 388 -17.30 9.73 -17.05
C ASN A 388 -16.10 9.89 -16.10
N PRO A 389 -15.80 11.13 -15.61
CA PRO A 389 -14.67 11.38 -14.70
C PRO A 389 -14.66 10.47 -13.47
N ALA A 390 -15.83 10.13 -12.92
CA ALA A 390 -15.91 9.23 -11.78
C ALA A 390 -15.58 7.77 -12.13
N ALA A 391 -15.62 7.37 -13.40
CA ALA A 391 -15.20 6.06 -13.88
C ALA A 391 -13.71 6.01 -14.29
N GLN A 392 -13.09 7.15 -14.61
CA GLN A 392 -11.69 7.23 -15.04
C GLN A 392 -10.73 7.57 -13.90
N ASP A 393 -11.10 8.50 -13.02
CA ASP A 393 -10.20 9.00 -11.99
C ASP A 393 -10.37 8.28 -10.65
N GLU A 394 -9.27 8.17 -9.90
CA GLU A 394 -9.28 7.66 -8.53
C GLU A 394 -9.85 8.73 -7.58
N ILE A 395 -11.04 8.50 -7.04
CA ILE A 395 -11.71 9.41 -6.10
C ILE A 395 -11.14 9.26 -4.69
N PHE A 396 -10.83 8.02 -4.29
CA PHE A 396 -10.29 7.62 -3.00
C PHE A 396 -11.25 7.93 -1.83
N GLY A 397 -12.46 7.42 -1.97
CA GLY A 397 -13.55 7.57 -1.00
C GLY A 397 -14.70 6.61 -1.30
N PRO A 398 -15.79 6.67 -0.53
CA PRO A 398 -16.89 5.70 -0.63
C PRO A 398 -17.81 6.01 -1.83
N VAL A 399 -17.26 6.03 -3.03
CA VAL A 399 -17.98 6.30 -4.28
C VAL A 399 -17.78 5.16 -5.25
N ILE A 400 -18.85 4.58 -5.72
CA ILE A 400 -18.85 3.50 -6.72
C ILE A 400 -19.62 3.94 -7.98
N CYS A 401 -19.09 3.58 -9.15
CA CYS A 401 -19.73 3.79 -10.44
C CYS A 401 -20.29 2.47 -10.96
N VAL A 402 -21.55 2.44 -11.35
CA VAL A 402 -22.17 1.29 -12.00
C VAL A 402 -22.23 1.53 -13.51
N LEU A 403 -21.65 0.60 -14.27
CA LEU A 403 -21.53 0.63 -15.73
C LEU A 403 -22.18 -0.59 -16.33
N GLY A 404 -22.90 -0.40 -17.43
CA GLY A 404 -23.46 -1.49 -18.22
C GLY A 404 -22.49 -2.00 -19.29
N TYR A 405 -22.50 -3.29 -19.57
CA TYR A 405 -21.79 -3.86 -20.70
C TYR A 405 -22.75 -4.68 -21.58
N ARG A 406 -22.49 -4.71 -22.89
CA ARG A 406 -23.33 -5.42 -23.89
C ARG A 406 -23.06 -6.91 -23.96
N ASP A 407 -21.77 -7.26 -23.92
CA ASP A 407 -21.24 -8.62 -23.98
C ASP A 407 -19.90 -8.69 -23.21
N LEU A 408 -19.34 -9.89 -23.04
CA LEU A 408 -18.13 -10.10 -22.25
C LEU A 408 -16.89 -9.46 -22.88
N ASP A 409 -16.81 -9.31 -24.20
CA ASP A 409 -15.71 -8.62 -24.87
C ASP A 409 -15.76 -7.13 -24.57
N HIS A 410 -16.93 -6.51 -24.63
CA HIS A 410 -17.13 -5.13 -24.22
C HIS A 410 -16.87 -4.91 -22.72
N ALA A 411 -17.22 -5.89 -21.87
CA ALA A 411 -16.88 -5.81 -20.44
C ALA A 411 -15.37 -5.75 -20.20
N VAL A 412 -14.60 -6.56 -20.92
CA VAL A 412 -13.13 -6.56 -20.87
C VAL A 412 -12.54 -5.25 -21.44
N GLU A 413 -13.14 -4.74 -22.52
CA GLU A 413 -12.76 -3.44 -23.09
C GLU A 413 -12.91 -2.32 -22.05
N ILE A 414 -14.07 -2.19 -21.43
CA ILE A 414 -14.33 -1.22 -20.35
C ILE A 414 -13.39 -1.43 -19.18
N ALA A 415 -13.17 -2.69 -18.75
CA ALA A 415 -12.31 -3.00 -17.63
C ALA A 415 -10.88 -2.49 -17.86
N ASN A 416 -10.38 -2.61 -19.09
CA ASN A 416 -9.02 -2.24 -19.49
C ASN A 416 -8.87 -0.78 -19.94
N ASP A 417 -9.95 -0.09 -20.25
CA ASP A 417 -9.97 1.32 -20.65
C ASP A 417 -9.82 2.22 -19.42
N SER A 418 -8.60 2.27 -18.92
CA SER A 418 -8.15 3.10 -17.81
C SER A 418 -6.63 3.24 -17.87
N VAL A 419 -6.11 4.36 -17.40
CA VAL A 419 -4.65 4.55 -17.19
C VAL A 419 -4.12 3.73 -16.04
N TYR A 420 -4.98 3.17 -15.22
CA TYR A 420 -4.67 2.32 -14.07
C TYR A 420 -4.73 0.83 -14.41
N GLY A 421 -4.13 0.03 -13.53
CA GLY A 421 -4.14 -1.42 -13.61
C GLY A 421 -3.65 -2.06 -12.31
N LEU A 422 -4.20 -1.64 -11.15
CA LEU A 422 -3.77 -2.16 -9.85
C LEU A 422 -4.41 -3.49 -9.53
N ALA A 423 -5.75 -3.54 -9.48
CA ALA A 423 -6.50 -4.74 -9.15
C ALA A 423 -7.78 -4.89 -10.00
N GLY A 424 -8.38 -6.08 -9.95
CA GLY A 424 -9.66 -6.40 -10.54
C GLY A 424 -10.33 -7.58 -9.85
N GLN A 425 -11.65 -7.68 -10.01
CA GLN A 425 -12.45 -8.81 -9.52
C GLN A 425 -13.38 -9.27 -10.62
N VAL A 426 -13.54 -10.59 -10.77
CA VAL A 426 -14.51 -11.21 -11.66
C VAL A 426 -15.38 -12.16 -10.86
N HIS A 427 -16.69 -12.03 -11.00
CA HIS A 427 -17.68 -12.86 -10.32
C HIS A 427 -18.49 -13.63 -11.35
N GLY A 428 -18.47 -14.95 -11.28
CA GLY A 428 -19.19 -15.85 -12.17
C GLY A 428 -19.46 -17.20 -11.53
N ASN A 429 -20.58 -17.84 -11.85
CA ASN A 429 -20.88 -19.20 -11.41
C ASN A 429 -20.17 -20.21 -12.31
N ASP A 430 -20.05 -19.94 -13.60
CA ASP A 430 -19.16 -20.69 -14.49
C ASP A 430 -17.71 -20.23 -14.26
N LEU A 431 -16.99 -21.05 -13.49
CA LEU A 431 -15.60 -20.77 -13.10
C LEU A 431 -14.65 -20.67 -14.30
N ALA A 432 -14.86 -21.48 -15.33
CA ALA A 432 -13.98 -21.48 -16.51
C ALA A 432 -14.11 -20.15 -17.28
N THR A 433 -15.34 -19.67 -17.49
CA THR A 433 -15.59 -18.37 -18.09
C THR A 433 -15.04 -17.24 -17.21
N ALA A 434 -15.27 -17.29 -15.89
CA ALA A 434 -14.80 -16.26 -14.98
C ALA A 434 -13.26 -16.16 -14.96
N VAL A 435 -12.53 -17.29 -14.97
CA VAL A 435 -11.05 -17.32 -15.07
C VAL A 435 -10.61 -16.78 -16.43
N GLY A 436 -11.21 -17.22 -17.54
CA GLY A 436 -10.87 -16.74 -18.88
C GLY A 436 -11.06 -15.21 -19.05
N ILE A 437 -12.05 -14.63 -18.39
CA ILE A 437 -12.24 -13.16 -18.34
C ILE A 437 -11.17 -12.52 -17.46
N ALA A 438 -10.88 -13.09 -16.28
CA ALA A 438 -9.88 -12.55 -15.36
C ALA A 438 -8.49 -12.48 -15.98
N GLU A 439 -8.08 -13.47 -16.77
CA GLU A 439 -6.82 -13.50 -17.51
C GLU A 439 -6.66 -12.36 -18.54
N ARG A 440 -7.78 -11.81 -19.02
CA ARG A 440 -7.81 -10.71 -20.00
C ARG A 440 -7.75 -9.32 -19.35
N ILE A 441 -7.96 -9.22 -18.04
CA ILE A 441 -7.92 -7.94 -17.31
C ILE A 441 -6.47 -7.52 -17.09
N GLN A 442 -6.12 -6.32 -17.55
CA GLN A 442 -4.77 -5.73 -17.44
C GLN A 442 -4.55 -5.09 -16.06
N ALA A 443 -4.41 -5.93 -15.04
CA ALA A 443 -4.14 -5.51 -13.66
C ALA A 443 -3.10 -6.42 -13.01
N GLY A 444 -2.41 -5.90 -12.00
CA GLY A 444 -1.38 -6.65 -11.27
C GLY A 444 -1.92 -7.76 -10.39
N ALA A 445 -3.19 -7.63 -9.95
CA ALA A 445 -3.89 -8.67 -9.19
C ALA A 445 -5.34 -8.75 -9.66
N VAL A 446 -5.81 -9.94 -10.01
CA VAL A 446 -7.21 -10.19 -10.35
C VAL A 446 -7.72 -11.36 -9.54
N SER A 447 -8.81 -11.17 -8.80
CA SER A 447 -9.47 -12.24 -8.05
C SER A 447 -10.71 -12.74 -8.76
N VAL A 448 -10.97 -14.04 -8.64
CA VAL A 448 -12.21 -14.66 -9.11
C VAL A 448 -13.03 -15.11 -7.90
N ASN A 449 -14.29 -14.69 -7.84
CA ASN A 449 -15.23 -15.04 -6.78
C ASN A 449 -14.69 -14.80 -5.35
N GLY A 450 -13.93 -13.71 -5.14
CA GLY A 450 -13.38 -13.35 -3.84
C GLY A 450 -12.14 -14.17 -3.43
N GLY A 451 -11.51 -14.89 -4.36
CA GLY A 451 -10.25 -15.58 -4.11
C GLY A 451 -9.15 -14.64 -3.63
N THR A 452 -8.36 -15.07 -2.65
CA THR A 452 -7.25 -14.29 -2.09
C THR A 452 -5.92 -14.80 -2.64
N GLY A 453 -4.99 -13.89 -2.94
CA GLY A 453 -3.67 -14.23 -3.49
C GLY A 453 -2.73 -14.99 -2.53
N GLY A 454 -3.14 -15.22 -1.29
CA GLY A 454 -2.31 -15.90 -0.29
C GLY A 454 -1.13 -15.05 0.21
N ALA A 455 -0.40 -15.63 1.20
CA ALA A 455 0.66 -14.93 1.92
C ALA A 455 1.87 -14.56 1.05
N TYR A 456 2.15 -15.37 0.02
CA TYR A 456 3.36 -15.26 -0.80
C TYR A 456 3.11 -14.67 -2.19
N ALA A 457 1.87 -14.25 -2.47
CA ALA A 457 1.57 -13.56 -3.72
C ALA A 457 2.21 -12.16 -3.71
N SER A 458 2.84 -11.80 -4.83
CA SER A 458 3.34 -10.44 -5.03
C SER A 458 2.20 -9.46 -5.25
N SER A 459 2.44 -8.20 -4.91
CA SER A 459 1.54 -7.06 -5.11
C SER A 459 2.21 -6.05 -6.04
N GLY A 460 1.45 -5.36 -6.84
CA GLY A 460 1.93 -4.27 -7.67
C GLY A 460 1.10 -4.05 -8.92
N GLY A 461 1.04 -2.79 -9.36
CA GLY A 461 0.19 -2.35 -10.45
C GLY A 461 0.80 -2.53 -11.84
N TYR A 462 -0.08 -2.58 -12.85
CA TYR A 462 0.23 -2.36 -14.26
C TYR A 462 0.04 -0.89 -14.61
N LYS A 463 0.42 -0.49 -15.82
CA LYS A 463 0.22 0.87 -16.35
C LYS A 463 0.70 1.95 -15.35
N GLN A 464 -0.14 2.96 -15.07
CA GLN A 464 0.20 4.04 -14.15
C GLN A 464 -0.12 3.73 -12.68
N SER A 465 -0.49 2.50 -12.35
CA SER A 465 -0.71 2.06 -10.97
C SER A 465 0.57 1.63 -10.26
N GLY A 466 1.69 1.47 -10.95
CA GLY A 466 2.93 1.15 -10.25
C GLY A 466 4.07 0.69 -11.13
N LEU A 467 5.22 0.54 -10.47
CA LEU A 467 6.47 0.03 -11.04
C LEU A 467 7.13 -0.89 -10.00
N GLY A 468 7.63 -2.04 -10.43
CA GLY A 468 8.18 -3.05 -9.52
C GLY A 468 7.07 -3.87 -8.84
N ARG A 469 7.46 -4.60 -7.80
CA ARG A 469 6.54 -5.42 -6.99
C ARG A 469 6.92 -5.35 -5.53
N GLU A 470 5.90 -5.45 -4.67
CA GLU A 470 6.02 -5.69 -3.24
C GLU A 470 5.51 -7.09 -2.90
N ARG A 471 5.85 -7.61 -1.74
CA ARG A 471 5.48 -8.96 -1.28
C ARG A 471 5.96 -10.07 -2.23
N GLY A 472 5.76 -11.31 -1.81
CA GLY A 472 6.13 -12.47 -2.61
C GLY A 472 7.63 -12.51 -2.96
N ILE A 473 7.98 -13.39 -3.87
CA ILE A 473 9.37 -13.56 -4.35
C ILE A 473 9.83 -12.30 -5.08
N GLU A 474 8.99 -11.74 -5.94
CA GLU A 474 9.28 -10.55 -6.74
C GLU A 474 9.52 -9.32 -5.87
N GLY A 475 8.82 -9.20 -4.71
CA GLY A 475 9.07 -8.14 -3.74
C GLY A 475 10.47 -8.23 -3.15
N PHE A 476 10.93 -9.42 -2.77
CA PHE A 476 12.32 -9.62 -2.33
C PHE A 476 13.31 -9.32 -3.46
N ARG A 477 13.06 -9.82 -4.67
CA ARG A 477 13.93 -9.58 -5.84
C ARG A 477 14.00 -8.10 -6.23
N SER A 478 12.93 -7.35 -6.00
CA SER A 478 12.92 -5.90 -6.21
C SER A 478 13.89 -5.15 -5.29
N LEU A 479 14.25 -5.73 -4.13
CA LEU A 479 15.16 -5.18 -3.12
C LEU A 479 16.56 -5.84 -3.13
N GLN A 480 16.88 -6.59 -4.17
CA GLN A 480 18.17 -7.26 -4.34
C GLN A 480 18.83 -6.89 -5.66
N GLN A 481 20.15 -6.92 -5.68
CA GLN A 481 20.96 -6.86 -6.90
C GLN A 481 21.39 -8.26 -7.27
N VAL A 482 21.46 -8.55 -8.57
CA VAL A 482 21.91 -9.85 -9.07
C VAL A 482 23.35 -9.72 -9.54
N LYS A 483 24.25 -10.48 -8.91
CA LYS A 483 25.64 -10.60 -9.32
C LYS A 483 25.86 -11.94 -10.01
N HIS A 484 26.40 -11.92 -11.21
CA HIS A 484 26.82 -13.11 -11.91
C HIS A 484 28.30 -13.41 -11.61
N LEU A 485 28.57 -14.61 -11.11
CA LEU A 485 29.93 -15.12 -10.87
C LEU A 485 30.23 -16.24 -11.87
N SER A 486 31.28 -16.06 -12.67
CA SER A 486 31.83 -17.09 -13.54
C SER A 486 33.10 -17.64 -12.92
N VAL A 487 33.15 -18.95 -12.68
CA VAL A 487 34.28 -19.64 -12.09
C VAL A 487 34.84 -20.61 -13.13
N GLY A 488 36.12 -20.47 -13.48
CA GLY A 488 36.83 -21.38 -14.34
C GLY A 488 37.96 -22.11 -13.59
N ASN A 489 38.36 -23.29 -14.02
CA ASN A 489 39.56 -23.95 -13.51
C ASN A 489 40.80 -23.13 -13.91
N PRO A 490 41.78 -22.94 -12.99
CA PRO A 490 43.10 -22.45 -13.38
C PRO A 490 43.71 -23.37 -14.42
N ALA A 491 44.41 -22.78 -15.37
CA ALA A 491 45.11 -23.52 -16.44
C ALA A 491 46.24 -24.36 -15.89
#